data_7c8967e056862e15503de00977228e2a
#
_entry.id   7c8967e056862e15503de00977228e2a
#
_cell.length_a   1.000
_cell.length_b   1.000
_cell.length_c   1.000
_cell.angle_alpha   90.00
_cell.angle_beta   90.00
_cell.angle_gamma   90.00
#
_symmetry.space_group_name_H-M   'P 1'
#
loop_
_entity.id
_entity.type
_entity.pdbx_description
1 polymer ?
#
loop_
_entity_poly.entity_id
_entity_poly.type
_entity_poly.pdbx_seq_one_letter_code
_entity_poly.pdbx_strand_id
1 'polypeptide(L)'
;MASRSIVNSMNGKELELDKVLSSHRGEKHGIIIPDFPDSDAIASAFTHQLISLQYNISADIFYWGKINNPQDIVLVKLLDIELIRYSETLDFSGYDGSVFIGTQGTTTTLRQVLEASNIKPILVIDHHEEEDFIHAEFYDIRKASSTSIIYTDYLKKGLLKLERSNPTHIKCATALMYGIMYKTDRYIWAKEEDFQAVAFLSNYADSSLLEEIVNQSRSKKVMDVIQKALESRVIKQNYSIAGVGYLRAEDRNAIHQAADFLLTEENVHTAIVYAILQNGNREVLSGSFRTRKLTLDPDEFLREAFGRGEIEVYYEGKSQKVRGFEIPIFFLAGTGGEEYNTLKWRVYDMQVKQKLFNKIGVSEEREET
;
A
#
# COMPACT_ATOMS: atom_id res chain seq x y z
N MET A 1 5.13 -30.94 -29.65
CA MET A 1 6.27 -30.27 -30.31
C MET A 1 6.38 -28.77 -29.97
N ALA A 2 5.38 -28.16 -29.34
CA ALA A 2 5.43 -26.74 -28.95
C ALA A 2 6.34 -26.43 -27.73
N SER A 3 6.60 -27.41 -26.84
CA SER A 3 7.38 -27.19 -25.63
C SER A 3 8.91 -27.04 -25.83
N ARG A 4 9.44 -27.47 -27.00
CA ARG A 4 10.89 -27.35 -27.28
C ARG A 4 11.35 -25.99 -27.84
N SER A 5 10.42 -25.20 -28.42
CA SER A 5 10.78 -23.88 -29.01
C SER A 5 10.81 -22.73 -27.96
N ILE A 6 10.12 -22.90 -26.83
CA ILE A 6 10.04 -21.88 -25.77
C ILE A 6 11.32 -21.92 -24.91
N VAL A 7 11.86 -23.10 -24.64
CA VAL A 7 13.07 -23.28 -23.79
C VAL A 7 14.33 -22.63 -24.41
N ASN A 8 14.39 -22.46 -25.74
CA ASN A 8 15.53 -21.83 -26.41
C ASN A 8 15.60 -20.29 -26.29
N SER A 9 14.60 -19.63 -25.71
CA SER A 9 14.58 -18.17 -25.49
C SER A 9 14.84 -17.75 -24.04
N MET A 10 14.87 -18.70 -23.10
CA MET A 10 15.09 -18.46 -21.69
C MET A 10 16.58 -18.46 -21.36
N ASN A 11 17.07 -17.35 -20.82
CA ASN A 11 18.46 -17.19 -20.38
C ASN A 11 18.45 -16.40 -19.06
N GLY A 12 18.81 -17.04 -17.94
CA GLY A 12 18.94 -16.38 -16.65
C GLY A 12 17.89 -16.83 -15.62
N LYS A 13 17.33 -15.90 -14.83
CA LYS A 13 16.45 -16.22 -13.69
C LYS A 13 15.18 -16.97 -14.07
N GLU A 14 14.62 -16.70 -15.24
CA GLU A 14 13.45 -17.43 -15.74
C GLU A 14 13.72 -18.91 -16.00
N LEU A 15 14.92 -19.26 -16.45
CA LEU A 15 15.32 -20.66 -16.66
C LEU A 15 15.54 -21.38 -15.32
N GLU A 16 16.11 -20.69 -14.34
CA GLU A 16 16.24 -21.23 -12.97
C GLU A 16 14.85 -21.47 -12.36
N LEU A 17 13.94 -20.49 -12.47
CA LEU A 17 12.56 -20.60 -11.98
C LEU A 17 11.80 -21.74 -12.67
N ASP A 18 11.92 -21.89 -14.00
CA ASP A 18 11.34 -23.00 -14.76
C ASP A 18 11.80 -24.37 -14.22
N LYS A 19 13.09 -24.52 -13.92
CA LYS A 19 13.64 -25.76 -13.36
C LYS A 19 13.09 -26.04 -11.97
N VAL A 20 13.03 -25.02 -11.08
CA VAL A 20 12.52 -25.20 -9.72
C VAL A 20 11.03 -25.56 -9.77
N LEU A 21 10.21 -24.82 -10.52
CA LEU A 21 8.78 -25.15 -10.65
C LEU A 21 8.58 -26.54 -11.28
N SER A 22 9.45 -26.95 -12.20
CA SER A 22 9.39 -28.30 -12.81
C SER A 22 9.68 -29.42 -11.81
N SER A 23 10.52 -29.17 -10.78
CA SER A 23 10.83 -30.16 -9.73
C SER A 23 9.71 -30.31 -8.68
N HIS A 24 8.84 -29.28 -8.54
CA HIS A 24 7.73 -29.26 -7.59
C HIS A 24 6.35 -29.60 -8.20
N ARG A 25 6.32 -30.29 -9.33
CA ARG A 25 5.07 -30.66 -10.01
C ARG A 25 4.16 -31.53 -9.12
N GLY A 26 2.89 -31.13 -9.05
CA GLY A 26 1.87 -31.85 -8.29
C GLY A 26 1.76 -31.41 -6.85
N GLU A 27 2.60 -30.49 -6.40
CA GLU A 27 2.59 -29.94 -5.05
C GLU A 27 1.53 -28.85 -4.86
N LYS A 28 1.30 -28.51 -3.57
CA LYS A 28 0.46 -27.39 -3.16
C LYS A 28 1.32 -26.37 -2.41
N HIS A 29 1.38 -25.13 -2.91
CA HIS A 29 2.19 -24.06 -2.34
C HIS A 29 1.36 -22.98 -1.66
N GLY A 30 1.87 -22.43 -0.55
CA GLY A 30 1.38 -21.21 0.05
C GLY A 30 2.13 -20.00 -0.48
N ILE A 31 1.45 -19.10 -1.21
CA ILE A 31 2.03 -17.81 -1.64
C ILE A 31 1.83 -16.80 -0.53
N ILE A 32 2.91 -16.26 -0.03
CA ILE A 32 2.95 -15.32 1.11
C ILE A 32 3.27 -13.92 0.61
N ILE A 33 2.40 -12.99 0.90
CA ILE A 33 2.57 -11.57 0.59
C ILE A 33 2.67 -10.75 1.89
N PRO A 34 3.08 -9.46 1.83
CA PRO A 34 3.15 -8.60 3.03
C PRO A 34 1.86 -8.58 3.84
N ASP A 35 1.96 -8.33 5.15
CA ASP A 35 0.80 -8.26 6.06
C ASP A 35 -0.23 -7.20 5.65
N PHE A 36 0.23 -6.12 5.03
CA PHE A 36 -0.62 -5.07 4.45
C PHE A 36 -0.34 -4.98 2.96
N PRO A 37 -0.88 -5.93 2.16
CA PRO A 37 -0.51 -6.05 0.76
C PRO A 37 -1.00 -4.86 -0.05
N ASP A 38 -0.16 -4.42 -0.97
CA ASP A 38 -0.49 -3.42 -1.99
C ASP A 38 -0.80 -4.10 -3.34
N SER A 39 -1.25 -3.30 -4.30
CA SER A 39 -1.59 -3.78 -5.65
C SER A 39 -0.46 -4.53 -6.34
N ASP A 40 0.80 -4.16 -6.07
CA ASP A 40 1.96 -4.79 -6.68
C ASP A 40 2.17 -6.22 -6.16
N ALA A 41 2.13 -6.39 -4.83
CA ALA A 41 2.24 -7.70 -4.21
C ALA A 41 1.07 -8.62 -4.61
N ILE A 42 -0.16 -8.07 -4.64
CA ILE A 42 -1.37 -8.81 -5.04
C ILE A 42 -1.29 -9.26 -6.51
N ALA A 43 -0.95 -8.35 -7.43
CA ALA A 43 -0.84 -8.65 -8.86
C ALA A 43 0.26 -9.68 -9.14
N SER A 44 1.40 -9.55 -8.47
CA SER A 44 2.53 -10.46 -8.59
C SER A 44 2.20 -11.85 -8.07
N ALA A 45 1.53 -11.95 -6.92
CA ALA A 45 1.09 -13.21 -6.34
C ALA A 45 0.05 -13.92 -7.24
N PHE A 46 -0.91 -13.18 -7.76
CA PHE A 46 -1.89 -13.71 -8.73
C PHE A 46 -1.21 -14.24 -9.99
N THR A 47 -0.22 -13.51 -10.51
CA THR A 47 0.54 -13.95 -11.67
C THR A 47 1.35 -15.21 -11.38
N HIS A 48 1.97 -15.30 -10.18
CA HIS A 48 2.67 -16.50 -9.76
C HIS A 48 1.75 -17.71 -9.67
N GLN A 49 0.56 -17.55 -9.11
CA GLN A 49 -0.46 -18.60 -9.06
C GLN A 49 -0.78 -19.14 -10.45
N LEU A 50 -0.94 -18.26 -11.45
CA LEU A 50 -1.21 -18.66 -12.83
C LEU A 50 0.00 -19.36 -13.49
N ILE A 51 1.21 -18.91 -13.22
CA ILE A 51 2.44 -19.59 -13.68
C ILE A 51 2.51 -20.99 -13.06
N SER A 52 2.27 -21.13 -11.76
CA SER A 52 2.30 -22.40 -11.02
C SER A 52 1.37 -23.46 -11.64
N LEU A 53 0.19 -23.05 -12.09
CA LEU A 53 -0.77 -23.94 -12.77
C LEU A 53 -0.19 -24.58 -14.05
N GLN A 54 0.78 -23.94 -14.76
CA GLN A 54 1.44 -24.52 -15.93
C GLN A 54 2.31 -25.74 -15.55
N TYR A 55 2.70 -25.82 -14.28
CA TYR A 55 3.50 -26.91 -13.72
C TYR A 55 2.65 -27.92 -12.92
N ASN A 56 1.32 -27.81 -12.98
CA ASN A 56 0.40 -28.62 -12.15
C ASN A 56 0.65 -28.42 -10.65
N ILE A 57 1.06 -27.21 -10.24
CA ILE A 57 1.20 -26.80 -8.85
C ILE A 57 -0.05 -25.98 -8.50
N SER A 58 -0.77 -26.40 -7.46
CA SER A 58 -1.85 -25.60 -6.87
C SER A 58 -1.25 -24.60 -5.88
N ALA A 59 -1.78 -23.38 -5.83
CA ALA A 59 -1.25 -22.36 -4.93
C ALA A 59 -2.36 -21.45 -4.40
N ASP A 60 -2.31 -21.17 -3.10
CA ASP A 60 -3.22 -20.24 -2.43
C ASP A 60 -2.44 -19.03 -1.91
N ILE A 61 -3.05 -17.84 -1.97
CA ILE A 61 -2.39 -16.56 -1.61
C ILE A 61 -2.79 -16.15 -0.21
N PHE A 62 -1.82 -15.95 0.68
CA PHE A 62 -2.01 -15.63 2.10
C PHE A 62 -1.45 -14.28 2.49
N TYR A 63 -2.17 -13.58 3.38
CA TYR A 63 -1.72 -12.37 4.06
C TYR A 63 -2.24 -12.32 5.50
N TRP A 64 -1.55 -11.56 6.39
CA TRP A 64 -1.95 -11.49 7.81
C TRP A 64 -2.90 -10.33 8.10
N GLY A 65 -2.56 -9.12 7.79
CA GLY A 65 -3.20 -7.90 8.24
C GLY A 65 -4.53 -7.57 7.54
N LYS A 66 -4.58 -6.47 6.84
CA LYS A 66 -5.74 -6.05 6.04
C LYS A 66 -5.30 -5.29 4.79
N ILE A 67 -6.15 -5.31 3.79
CA ILE A 67 -6.01 -4.46 2.61
C ILE A 67 -6.51 -3.07 2.97
N ASN A 68 -5.61 -2.09 3.02
CA ASN A 68 -5.91 -0.75 3.52
C ASN A 68 -6.42 0.20 2.43
N ASN A 69 -5.93 0.04 1.20
CA ASN A 69 -6.26 0.94 0.11
C ASN A 69 -7.58 0.49 -0.57
N PRO A 70 -8.58 1.38 -0.71
CA PRO A 70 -9.82 1.06 -1.42
C PRO A 70 -9.61 0.54 -2.85
N GLN A 71 -8.62 1.05 -3.57
CA GLN A 71 -8.31 0.60 -4.93
C GLN A 71 -7.81 -0.84 -4.96
N ASP A 72 -7.06 -1.28 -3.94
CA ASP A 72 -6.60 -2.67 -3.83
C ASP A 72 -7.77 -3.62 -3.54
N ILE A 73 -8.74 -3.18 -2.73
CA ILE A 73 -9.98 -3.94 -2.48
C ILE A 73 -10.77 -4.13 -3.78
N VAL A 74 -10.83 -3.08 -4.60
CA VAL A 74 -11.53 -3.16 -5.89
C VAL A 74 -10.76 -4.01 -6.88
N LEU A 75 -9.44 -3.87 -6.96
CA LEU A 75 -8.58 -4.75 -7.76
C LEU A 75 -8.91 -6.22 -7.48
N VAL A 76 -8.89 -6.61 -6.20
CA VAL A 76 -9.17 -7.99 -5.76
C VAL A 76 -10.57 -8.44 -6.20
N LYS A 77 -11.60 -7.61 -5.95
CA LYS A 77 -12.99 -7.95 -6.27
C LYS A 77 -13.25 -8.00 -7.77
N LEU A 78 -12.77 -7.00 -8.52
CA LEU A 78 -13.04 -6.85 -9.94
C LEU A 78 -12.33 -7.93 -10.76
N LEU A 79 -11.13 -8.30 -10.34
CA LEU A 79 -10.35 -9.31 -11.02
C LEU A 79 -10.57 -10.73 -10.47
N ASP A 80 -11.46 -10.92 -9.49
CA ASP A 80 -11.75 -12.20 -8.80
C ASP A 80 -10.46 -12.86 -8.27
N ILE A 81 -9.60 -12.10 -7.61
CA ILE A 81 -8.38 -12.64 -7.03
C ILE A 81 -8.71 -13.22 -5.66
N GLU A 82 -8.49 -14.51 -5.47
CA GLU A 82 -8.73 -15.17 -4.19
C GLU A 82 -7.55 -14.94 -3.25
N LEU A 83 -7.79 -14.17 -2.18
CA LEU A 83 -6.83 -13.91 -1.11
C LEU A 83 -7.35 -14.48 0.20
N ILE A 84 -6.53 -15.25 0.88
CA ILE A 84 -6.86 -15.86 2.18
C ILE A 84 -6.20 -15.03 3.28
N ARG A 85 -7.04 -14.37 4.07
CA ARG A 85 -6.55 -13.71 5.27
C ARG A 85 -6.28 -14.76 6.34
N TYR A 86 -5.08 -14.75 6.89
CA TYR A 86 -4.70 -15.66 7.95
C TYR A 86 -5.60 -15.51 9.19
N SER A 87 -5.95 -16.64 9.79
CA SER A 87 -6.54 -16.74 11.10
C SER A 87 -5.85 -17.88 11.86
N GLU A 88 -5.86 -17.83 13.19
CA GLU A 88 -5.24 -18.86 14.03
C GLU A 88 -5.82 -20.29 13.83
N THR A 89 -6.98 -20.39 13.18
CA THR A 89 -7.62 -21.66 12.81
C THR A 89 -7.12 -22.23 11.49
N LEU A 90 -6.29 -21.50 10.75
CA LEU A 90 -5.78 -21.93 9.46
C LEU A 90 -4.62 -22.91 9.67
N ASP A 91 -4.74 -24.08 9.02
CA ASP A 91 -3.73 -25.13 9.06
C ASP A 91 -2.93 -25.17 7.76
N PHE A 92 -1.61 -25.09 7.88
CA PHE A 92 -0.69 -25.20 6.74
C PHE A 92 -0.20 -26.61 6.46
N SER A 93 -0.62 -27.64 7.23
CA SER A 93 -0.15 -29.02 7.06
C SER A 93 -0.44 -29.63 5.69
N GLY A 94 -1.37 -29.06 4.94
CA GLY A 94 -1.68 -29.47 3.56
C GLY A 94 -0.85 -28.80 2.48
N TYR A 95 0.17 -27.99 2.84
CA TYR A 95 1.05 -27.29 1.89
C TYR A 95 2.45 -27.91 1.91
N ASP A 96 3.00 -28.16 0.73
CA ASP A 96 4.31 -28.78 0.54
C ASP A 96 5.45 -27.74 0.67
N GLY A 97 5.17 -26.46 0.39
CA GLY A 97 6.13 -25.39 0.51
C GLY A 97 5.52 -23.99 0.44
N SER A 98 6.35 -22.98 0.63
CA SER A 98 5.95 -21.57 0.62
C SER A 98 6.74 -20.74 -0.38
N VAL A 99 6.08 -19.72 -0.92
CA VAL A 99 6.62 -18.78 -1.92
C VAL A 99 6.41 -17.37 -1.40
N PHE A 100 7.47 -16.59 -1.25
CA PHE A 100 7.42 -15.22 -0.76
C PHE A 100 7.46 -14.24 -1.92
N ILE A 101 6.45 -13.36 -2.03
CA ILE A 101 6.31 -12.42 -3.15
C ILE A 101 6.12 -11.00 -2.64
N GLY A 102 6.98 -10.08 -3.10
CA GLY A 102 7.00 -8.68 -2.63
C GLY A 102 7.41 -8.55 -1.16
N THR A 103 8.01 -9.60 -0.61
CA THR A 103 8.54 -9.67 0.76
C THR A 103 9.65 -10.71 0.83
N GLN A 104 10.61 -10.45 1.71
CA GLN A 104 11.68 -11.39 2.06
C GLN A 104 11.43 -12.01 3.46
N GLY A 105 10.19 -11.91 3.96
CA GLY A 105 9.79 -12.39 5.29
C GLY A 105 9.87 -11.34 6.40
N THR A 106 10.44 -10.16 6.13
CA THR A 106 10.56 -9.06 7.10
C THR A 106 9.26 -8.28 7.26
N THR A 107 8.43 -8.25 6.21
CA THR A 107 7.15 -7.51 6.17
C THR A 107 5.93 -8.40 6.33
N THR A 108 6.14 -9.65 6.76
CA THR A 108 5.04 -10.60 7.01
C THR A 108 5.24 -11.38 8.30
N THR A 109 4.19 -11.41 9.12
CA THR A 109 4.12 -12.23 10.36
C THR A 109 4.00 -13.73 10.04
N LEU A 110 3.54 -14.08 8.82
CA LEU A 110 3.34 -15.47 8.40
C LEU A 110 4.64 -16.27 8.31
N ARG A 111 5.80 -15.63 8.16
CA ARG A 111 7.10 -16.33 8.21
C ARG A 111 7.23 -17.21 9.46
N GLN A 112 6.97 -16.64 10.64
CA GLN A 112 7.10 -17.36 11.91
C GLN A 112 6.10 -18.52 12.03
N VAL A 113 4.90 -18.34 11.49
CA VAL A 113 3.85 -19.38 11.48
C VAL A 113 4.28 -20.55 10.59
N LEU A 114 4.83 -20.26 9.40
CA LEU A 114 5.29 -21.30 8.48
C LEU A 114 6.51 -22.05 9.02
N GLU A 115 7.46 -21.35 9.63
CA GLU A 115 8.61 -21.96 10.30
C GLU A 115 8.15 -22.91 11.43
N ALA A 116 7.18 -22.49 12.25
CA ALA A 116 6.60 -23.32 13.29
C ALA A 116 5.83 -24.55 12.73
N SER A 117 5.28 -24.43 11.53
CA SER A 117 4.57 -25.50 10.81
C SER A 117 5.51 -26.37 9.95
N ASN A 118 6.83 -26.13 9.98
CA ASN A 118 7.85 -26.80 9.15
C ASN A 118 7.60 -26.72 7.64
N ILE A 119 6.95 -25.65 7.16
CA ILE A 119 6.74 -25.40 5.72
C ILE A 119 7.99 -24.72 5.15
N LYS A 120 8.63 -25.39 4.21
CA LYS A 120 9.91 -24.89 3.62
C LYS A 120 9.67 -23.77 2.63
N PRO A 121 10.47 -22.70 2.67
CA PRO A 121 10.51 -21.70 1.61
C PRO A 121 11.11 -22.31 0.34
N ILE A 122 10.39 -22.18 -0.78
CA ILE A 122 10.84 -22.64 -2.09
C ILE A 122 11.35 -21.45 -2.91
N LEU A 123 10.60 -20.35 -2.93
CA LEU A 123 10.90 -19.18 -3.76
C LEU A 123 10.82 -17.89 -2.94
N VAL A 124 11.72 -16.94 -3.25
CA VAL A 124 11.65 -15.54 -2.80
C VAL A 124 11.80 -14.64 -4.02
N ILE A 125 10.77 -13.83 -4.31
CA ILE A 125 10.76 -12.91 -5.46
C ILE A 125 10.37 -11.53 -4.95
N ASP A 126 11.29 -10.56 -5.01
CA ASP A 126 11.10 -9.23 -4.45
C ASP A 126 11.87 -8.15 -5.22
N HIS A 127 11.38 -6.91 -5.15
CA HIS A 127 11.98 -5.74 -5.81
C HIS A 127 12.71 -4.80 -4.85
N HIS A 128 12.68 -5.08 -3.56
CA HIS A 128 13.38 -4.30 -2.53
C HIS A 128 14.87 -4.65 -2.46
N GLU A 129 15.64 -3.87 -1.71
CA GLU A 129 17.02 -4.23 -1.38
C GLU A 129 17.01 -5.49 -0.50
N GLU A 130 18.07 -6.27 -0.60
CA GLU A 130 18.22 -7.49 0.19
C GLU A 130 18.36 -7.12 1.67
N GLU A 131 17.40 -7.55 2.50
CA GLU A 131 17.34 -7.17 3.92
C GLU A 131 17.57 -8.35 4.85
N ASP A 132 16.92 -9.49 4.60
CA ASP A 132 17.02 -10.68 5.44
C ASP A 132 17.03 -11.94 4.57
N PHE A 133 17.67 -12.99 5.05
CA PHE A 133 17.91 -14.19 4.28
C PHE A 133 16.95 -15.31 4.75
N ILE A 134 15.93 -15.58 3.92
CA ILE A 134 15.14 -16.81 4.02
C ILE A 134 15.86 -17.86 3.15
N HIS A 135 16.21 -19.04 3.72
CA HIS A 135 16.79 -20.11 2.93
C HIS A 135 15.74 -20.75 2.03
N ALA A 136 15.73 -20.37 0.74
CA ALA A 136 14.87 -20.90 -0.30
C ALA A 136 15.69 -21.57 -1.42
N GLU A 137 15.03 -22.30 -2.30
CA GLU A 137 15.70 -22.95 -3.44
C GLU A 137 15.97 -21.97 -4.58
N PHE A 138 15.15 -20.90 -4.68
CA PHE A 138 15.29 -19.87 -5.71
C PHE A 138 15.09 -18.48 -5.13
N TYR A 139 15.90 -17.55 -5.64
CA TYR A 139 15.82 -16.12 -5.33
C TYR A 139 15.84 -15.28 -6.59
N ASP A 140 14.90 -14.36 -6.73
CA ASP A 140 15.00 -13.23 -7.64
C ASP A 140 14.72 -11.93 -6.86
N ILE A 141 15.76 -11.47 -6.16
CA ILE A 141 15.76 -10.21 -5.43
C ILE A 141 16.55 -9.22 -6.25
N ARG A 142 15.87 -8.24 -6.84
CA ARG A 142 16.52 -7.23 -7.69
C ARG A 142 15.86 -5.87 -7.53
N LYS A 143 16.68 -4.83 -7.48
CA LYS A 143 16.20 -3.46 -7.39
C LYS A 143 15.43 -3.08 -8.67
N ALA A 144 14.12 -3.06 -8.56
CA ALA A 144 13.19 -2.65 -9.60
C ALA A 144 12.15 -1.68 -9.02
N SER A 145 11.34 -1.05 -9.85
CA SER A 145 10.26 -0.18 -9.37
C SER A 145 9.12 -0.98 -8.73
N SER A 146 8.95 -2.25 -9.11
CA SER A 146 7.90 -3.13 -8.63
C SER A 146 8.22 -4.61 -8.86
N THR A 147 7.62 -5.50 -8.06
CA THR A 147 7.65 -6.95 -8.30
C THR A 147 6.87 -7.32 -9.56
N SER A 148 5.85 -6.53 -9.92
CA SER A 148 5.08 -6.68 -11.16
C SER A 148 5.95 -6.60 -12.42
N ILE A 149 7.05 -5.84 -12.42
CA ILE A 149 8.02 -5.82 -13.53
C ILE A 149 8.73 -7.15 -13.63
N ILE A 150 9.16 -7.71 -12.51
CA ILE A 150 9.85 -9.01 -12.48
C ILE A 150 8.94 -10.08 -13.08
N TYR A 151 7.68 -10.12 -12.69
CA TYR A 151 6.70 -11.05 -13.27
C TYR A 151 6.41 -10.76 -14.74
N THR A 152 6.37 -9.50 -15.14
CA THR A 152 6.21 -9.14 -16.55
C THR A 152 7.37 -9.66 -17.40
N ASP A 153 8.61 -9.62 -16.88
CA ASP A 153 9.76 -10.20 -17.56
C ASP A 153 9.64 -11.73 -17.72
N TYR A 154 9.13 -12.43 -16.70
CA TYR A 154 8.86 -13.86 -16.82
C TYR A 154 7.81 -14.16 -17.90
N LEU A 155 6.77 -13.34 -18.01
CA LEU A 155 5.77 -13.47 -19.06
C LEU A 155 6.34 -13.21 -20.46
N LYS A 156 7.15 -12.15 -20.60
CA LYS A 156 7.85 -11.84 -21.87
C LYS A 156 8.74 -12.99 -22.34
N LYS A 157 9.37 -13.69 -21.39
CA LYS A 157 10.27 -14.81 -21.64
C LYS A 157 9.56 -16.16 -21.75
N GLY A 158 8.23 -16.18 -21.61
CA GLY A 158 7.39 -17.30 -21.98
C GLY A 158 7.09 -18.32 -20.87
N LEU A 159 7.34 -17.99 -19.56
CA LEU A 159 6.91 -18.85 -18.45
C LEU A 159 5.39 -19.07 -18.42
N LEU A 160 4.63 -18.07 -18.87
CA LEU A 160 3.21 -18.18 -19.18
C LEU A 160 2.92 -17.37 -20.44
N LYS A 161 2.39 -18.01 -21.45
CA LYS A 161 1.95 -17.33 -22.68
C LYS A 161 0.59 -16.71 -22.48
N LEU A 162 0.54 -15.39 -22.45
CA LEU A 162 -0.73 -14.67 -22.36
C LEU A 162 -1.54 -14.80 -23.67
N GLU A 163 -2.87 -14.90 -23.54
CA GLU A 163 -3.81 -14.99 -24.64
C GLU A 163 -4.99 -14.04 -24.40
N ARG A 164 -5.33 -13.21 -25.38
CA ARG A 164 -6.47 -12.28 -25.32
C ARG A 164 -7.84 -12.96 -25.25
N SER A 165 -7.91 -14.22 -25.66
CA SER A 165 -9.14 -15.03 -25.55
C SER A 165 -9.39 -15.58 -24.16
N ASN A 166 -8.39 -15.54 -23.29
CA ASN A 166 -8.48 -16.04 -21.91
C ASN A 166 -8.76 -14.89 -20.92
N PRO A 167 -9.96 -14.84 -20.31
CA PRO A 167 -10.31 -13.78 -19.36
C PRO A 167 -9.35 -13.67 -18.18
N THR A 168 -8.81 -14.79 -17.68
CA THR A 168 -7.87 -14.80 -16.56
C THR A 168 -6.52 -14.17 -16.95
N HIS A 169 -6.07 -14.40 -18.19
CA HIS A 169 -4.86 -13.75 -18.71
C HIS A 169 -5.04 -12.24 -18.90
N ILE A 170 -6.24 -11.79 -19.30
CA ILE A 170 -6.58 -10.36 -19.37
C ILE A 170 -6.53 -9.75 -17.96
N LYS A 171 -7.16 -10.39 -16.98
CA LYS A 171 -7.13 -9.96 -15.57
C LYS A 171 -5.71 -9.89 -15.03
N CYS A 172 -4.88 -10.88 -15.31
CA CYS A 172 -3.46 -10.93 -14.92
C CYS A 172 -2.68 -9.73 -15.49
N ALA A 173 -2.78 -9.50 -16.79
CA ALA A 173 -2.11 -8.37 -17.45
C ALA A 173 -2.59 -7.01 -16.89
N THR A 174 -3.89 -6.88 -16.64
CA THR A 174 -4.49 -5.67 -16.03
C THR A 174 -3.99 -5.45 -14.61
N ALA A 175 -3.90 -6.52 -13.79
CA ALA A 175 -3.39 -6.46 -12.43
C ALA A 175 -1.93 -6.00 -12.39
N LEU A 176 -1.04 -6.62 -13.21
CA LEU A 176 0.37 -6.25 -13.29
C LEU A 176 0.55 -4.81 -13.77
N MET A 177 -0.21 -4.39 -14.78
CA MET A 177 -0.18 -3.03 -15.30
C MET A 177 -0.57 -2.02 -14.22
N TYR A 178 -1.61 -2.33 -13.43
CA TYR A 178 -1.99 -1.49 -12.30
C TYR A 178 -0.93 -1.50 -11.18
N GLY A 179 -0.32 -2.65 -10.87
CA GLY A 179 0.77 -2.76 -9.90
C GLY A 179 1.96 -1.86 -10.24
N ILE A 180 2.39 -1.85 -11.51
CA ILE A 180 3.44 -0.95 -12.01
C ILE A 180 3.01 0.51 -11.87
N MET A 181 1.81 0.85 -12.33
CA MET A 181 1.27 2.22 -12.26
C MET A 181 1.19 2.73 -10.81
N TYR A 182 0.75 1.88 -9.88
CA TYR A 182 0.68 2.20 -8.46
C TYR A 182 2.07 2.46 -7.86
N LYS A 183 3.05 1.58 -8.14
CA LYS A 183 4.43 1.70 -7.61
C LYS A 183 5.20 2.89 -8.18
N THR A 184 4.87 3.34 -9.37
CA THR A 184 5.51 4.47 -10.06
C THR A 184 4.75 5.79 -9.91
N ASP A 185 3.77 5.86 -9.02
CA ASP A 185 2.89 7.02 -8.82
C ASP A 185 2.31 7.52 -10.16
N ARG A 186 1.51 6.67 -10.80
CA ARG A 186 0.90 6.94 -12.12
C ARG A 186 1.94 7.30 -13.19
N TYR A 187 3.05 6.55 -13.19
CA TYR A 187 4.19 6.70 -14.11
C TYR A 187 5.04 7.97 -13.92
N ILE A 188 4.79 8.78 -12.87
CA ILE A 188 5.60 9.98 -12.57
C ILE A 188 7.05 9.59 -12.28
N TRP A 189 7.26 8.47 -11.59
CA TRP A 189 8.58 7.93 -11.23
C TRP A 189 9.00 6.73 -12.08
N ALA A 190 8.30 6.51 -13.21
CA ALA A 190 8.58 5.40 -14.11
C ALA A 190 9.91 5.60 -14.85
N LYS A 191 10.60 4.50 -15.03
CA LYS A 191 11.82 4.39 -15.83
C LYS A 191 11.52 3.69 -17.17
N GLU A 192 12.53 3.58 -18.03
CA GLU A 192 12.40 2.92 -19.33
C GLU A 192 11.86 1.48 -19.19
N GLU A 193 12.38 0.70 -18.25
CA GLU A 193 11.95 -0.68 -17.99
C GLU A 193 10.46 -0.80 -17.64
N ASP A 194 9.91 0.18 -16.89
CA ASP A 194 8.50 0.26 -16.55
C ASP A 194 7.64 0.45 -17.80
N PHE A 195 8.01 1.39 -18.65
CA PHE A 195 7.29 1.64 -19.90
C PHE A 195 7.37 0.46 -20.87
N GLN A 196 8.50 -0.24 -20.93
CA GLN A 196 8.63 -1.47 -21.73
C GLN A 196 7.74 -2.60 -21.19
N ALA A 197 7.60 -2.73 -19.88
CA ALA A 197 6.71 -3.70 -19.26
C ALA A 197 5.24 -3.35 -19.54
N VAL A 198 4.86 -2.09 -19.34
CA VAL A 198 3.50 -1.59 -19.62
C VAL A 198 3.15 -1.74 -21.11
N ALA A 199 4.07 -1.43 -22.03
CA ALA A 199 3.86 -1.62 -23.47
C ALA A 199 3.61 -3.09 -23.83
N PHE A 200 4.26 -4.04 -23.18
CA PHE A 200 3.97 -5.47 -23.36
C PHE A 200 2.58 -5.82 -22.80
N LEU A 201 2.29 -5.44 -21.56
CA LEU A 201 1.04 -5.77 -20.88
C LEU A 201 -0.18 -5.14 -21.57
N SER A 202 -0.05 -3.95 -22.14
CA SER A 202 -1.13 -3.24 -22.85
C SER A 202 -1.69 -4.02 -24.04
N ASN A 203 -0.92 -4.99 -24.58
CA ASN A 203 -1.43 -5.89 -25.60
C ASN A 203 -2.47 -6.87 -25.08
N TYR A 204 -2.58 -7.08 -23.77
CA TYR A 204 -3.44 -8.08 -23.14
C TYR A 204 -4.39 -7.49 -22.12
N ALA A 205 -4.03 -6.41 -21.46
CA ALA A 205 -4.80 -5.76 -20.41
C ALA A 205 -6.13 -5.17 -20.93
N ASP A 206 -7.12 -5.07 -20.06
CA ASP A 206 -8.38 -4.40 -20.30
C ASP A 206 -8.37 -3.00 -19.72
N SER A 207 -8.47 -2.00 -20.60
CA SER A 207 -8.46 -0.59 -20.21
C SER A 207 -9.68 -0.19 -19.39
N SER A 208 -10.84 -0.82 -19.60
CA SER A 208 -12.06 -0.52 -18.85
C SER A 208 -11.95 -1.01 -17.41
N LEU A 209 -11.41 -2.22 -17.20
CA LEU A 209 -11.12 -2.73 -15.86
C LEU A 209 -10.08 -1.87 -15.15
N LEU A 210 -9.05 -1.44 -15.88
CA LEU A 210 -8.01 -0.56 -15.32
C LEU A 210 -8.61 0.80 -14.92
N GLU A 211 -9.45 1.38 -15.76
CA GLU A 211 -10.16 2.64 -15.48
C GLU A 211 -11.05 2.52 -14.24
N GLU A 212 -11.78 1.42 -14.10
CA GLU A 212 -12.64 1.17 -12.95
C GLU A 212 -11.84 1.03 -11.65
N ILE A 213 -10.67 0.38 -11.67
CA ILE A 213 -9.79 0.28 -10.52
C ILE A 213 -9.23 1.67 -10.13
N VAL A 214 -8.79 2.46 -11.13
CA VAL A 214 -8.17 3.78 -10.89
C VAL A 214 -9.20 4.80 -10.41
N ASN A 215 -10.39 4.83 -11.00
CA ASN A 215 -11.42 5.83 -10.75
C ASN A 215 -12.37 5.45 -9.62
N GLN A 216 -11.85 4.78 -8.58
CA GLN A 216 -12.67 4.45 -7.44
C GLN A 216 -13.34 5.68 -6.83
N SER A 217 -14.65 5.62 -6.70
CA SER A 217 -15.44 6.64 -6.00
C SER A 217 -15.04 6.69 -4.53
N ARG A 218 -14.82 7.90 -4.02
CA ARG A 218 -14.64 8.08 -2.59
C ARG A 218 -15.95 7.74 -1.86
N SER A 219 -15.84 7.04 -0.73
CA SER A 219 -17.01 6.74 0.07
C SER A 219 -17.69 8.02 0.57
N LYS A 220 -18.99 7.95 0.85
CA LYS A 220 -19.71 9.08 1.45
C LYS A 220 -18.99 9.61 2.69
N LYS A 221 -18.45 8.73 3.53
CA LYS A 221 -17.69 9.10 4.73
C LYS A 221 -16.45 9.93 4.43
N VAL A 222 -15.70 9.53 3.41
CA VAL A 222 -14.53 10.30 2.94
C VAL A 222 -14.94 11.66 2.40
N MET A 223 -16.04 11.73 1.64
CA MET A 223 -16.57 13.01 1.14
C MET A 223 -17.03 13.93 2.27
N ASP A 224 -17.69 13.38 3.31
CA ASP A 224 -18.10 14.15 4.50
C ASP A 224 -16.86 14.72 5.25
N VAL A 225 -15.75 13.96 5.32
CA VAL A 225 -14.52 14.43 5.96
C VAL A 225 -13.82 15.49 5.09
N ILE A 226 -13.80 15.32 3.77
CA ILE A 226 -13.28 16.34 2.83
C ILE A 226 -14.09 17.64 2.97
N GLN A 227 -15.42 17.55 3.02
CA GLN A 227 -16.27 18.72 3.23
C GLN A 227 -15.91 19.45 4.53
N LYS A 228 -15.82 18.72 5.65
CA LYS A 228 -15.39 19.30 6.93
C LYS A 228 -14.00 19.95 6.85
N ALA A 229 -13.06 19.29 6.15
CA ALA A 229 -11.73 19.85 5.97
C ALA A 229 -11.76 21.15 5.16
N LEU A 230 -12.57 21.22 4.10
CA LEU A 230 -12.77 22.44 3.31
C LEU A 230 -13.41 23.58 4.13
N GLU A 231 -14.36 23.26 4.99
CA GLU A 231 -15.05 24.25 5.84
C GLU A 231 -14.15 24.79 6.97
N SER A 232 -13.29 23.94 7.53
CA SER A 232 -12.45 24.28 8.70
C SER A 232 -11.04 24.73 8.37
N ARG A 233 -10.62 24.62 7.07
CA ARG A 233 -9.24 24.91 6.68
C ARG A 233 -8.88 26.38 6.85
N VAL A 234 -7.67 26.57 7.27
CA VAL A 234 -7.02 27.89 7.25
C VAL A 234 -5.80 27.81 6.35
N ILE A 235 -5.71 28.71 5.37
CA ILE A 235 -4.57 28.79 4.45
C ILE A 235 -3.71 29.97 4.85
N LYS A 236 -2.46 29.69 5.25
CA LYS A 236 -1.43 30.71 5.53
C LYS A 236 -0.10 30.26 4.97
N GLN A 237 0.63 31.17 4.31
CA GLN A 237 1.94 30.88 3.70
C GLN A 237 1.97 29.60 2.84
N ASN A 238 0.91 29.35 2.08
CA ASN A 238 0.74 28.16 1.23
C ASN A 238 0.60 26.81 2.00
N TYR A 239 0.34 26.88 3.31
CA TYR A 239 -0.08 25.74 4.13
C TYR A 239 -1.60 25.75 4.28
N SER A 240 -2.26 24.63 3.96
CA SER A 240 -3.68 24.39 4.22
C SER A 240 -3.80 23.49 5.45
N ILE A 241 -4.32 24.00 6.55
CA ILE A 241 -4.41 23.33 7.84
C ILE A 241 -5.87 23.18 8.23
N ALA A 242 -6.35 21.94 8.44
CA ALA A 242 -7.75 21.65 8.73
C ALA A 242 -7.91 20.63 9.85
N GLY A 243 -8.75 20.97 10.83
CA GLY A 243 -9.23 20.02 11.84
C GLY A 243 -10.65 19.55 11.51
N VAL A 244 -10.89 18.22 11.50
CA VAL A 244 -12.17 17.65 11.04
C VAL A 244 -13.03 17.05 12.17
N GLY A 245 -12.69 17.34 13.43
CA GLY A 245 -13.48 16.92 14.60
C GLY A 245 -13.18 15.50 15.04
N TYR A 246 -14.20 14.81 15.52
CA TYR A 246 -14.14 13.42 15.96
C TYR A 246 -14.42 12.46 14.82
N LEU A 247 -13.60 11.40 14.74
CA LEU A 247 -13.79 10.28 13.82
C LEU A 247 -13.62 8.96 14.59
N ARG A 248 -14.20 7.87 14.07
CA ARG A 248 -13.91 6.53 14.57
C ARG A 248 -12.53 6.08 14.07
N ALA A 249 -11.86 5.22 14.83
CA ALA A 249 -10.53 4.71 14.44
C ALA A 249 -10.54 4.04 13.07
N GLU A 250 -11.63 3.38 12.67
CA GLU A 250 -11.82 2.76 11.35
C GLU A 250 -11.86 3.76 10.20
N ASP A 251 -12.24 5.03 10.47
CA ASP A 251 -12.35 6.10 9.48
C ASP A 251 -11.03 6.88 9.28
N ARG A 252 -9.92 6.46 9.91
CA ARG A 252 -8.59 7.11 9.83
C ARG A 252 -8.17 7.44 8.40
N ASN A 253 -8.39 6.52 7.46
CA ASN A 253 -8.00 6.72 6.06
C ASN A 253 -8.68 7.94 5.40
N ALA A 254 -9.81 8.40 5.91
CA ALA A 254 -10.46 9.61 5.41
C ALA A 254 -9.65 10.88 5.69
N ILE A 255 -8.84 10.91 6.78
CA ILE A 255 -7.92 12.02 7.10
C ILE A 255 -6.87 12.15 6.00
N HIS A 256 -6.28 11.01 5.59
CA HIS A 256 -5.25 10.95 4.56
C HIS A 256 -5.79 11.44 3.21
N GLN A 257 -6.97 10.94 2.82
CA GLN A 257 -7.61 11.35 1.57
C GLN A 257 -8.05 12.83 1.57
N ALA A 258 -8.42 13.37 2.72
CA ALA A 258 -8.72 14.80 2.85
C ALA A 258 -7.45 15.66 2.72
N ALA A 259 -6.32 15.23 3.28
CA ALA A 259 -5.04 15.91 3.12
C ALA A 259 -4.56 15.89 1.66
N ASP A 260 -4.68 14.74 0.97
CA ASP A 260 -4.39 14.63 -0.46
C ASP A 260 -5.28 15.57 -1.29
N PHE A 261 -6.57 15.69 -0.92
CA PHE A 261 -7.49 16.59 -1.60
C PHE A 261 -7.12 18.07 -1.39
N LEU A 262 -6.87 18.50 -0.15
CA LEU A 262 -6.47 19.89 0.13
C LEU A 262 -5.16 20.27 -0.53
N LEU A 263 -4.25 19.33 -0.77
CA LEU A 263 -3.00 19.58 -1.48
C LEU A 263 -3.22 19.91 -2.98
N THR A 264 -4.40 19.61 -3.54
CA THR A 264 -4.74 19.95 -4.93
C THR A 264 -5.15 21.40 -5.12
N GLU A 265 -5.39 22.13 -4.02
CA GLU A 265 -5.80 23.53 -4.07
C GLU A 265 -4.67 24.42 -4.61
N GLU A 266 -5.04 25.41 -5.41
CA GLU A 266 -4.09 26.36 -6.00
C GLU A 266 -3.32 27.12 -4.91
N ASN A 267 -2.02 27.32 -5.11
CA ASN A 267 -1.11 27.97 -4.17
C ASN A 267 -0.94 27.24 -2.82
N VAL A 268 -1.39 26.00 -2.68
CA VAL A 268 -1.10 25.15 -1.52
C VAL A 268 0.05 24.20 -1.85
N HIS A 269 1.16 24.31 -1.11
CA HIS A 269 2.26 23.36 -1.23
C HIS A 269 2.30 22.33 -0.09
N THR A 270 1.59 22.58 1.01
CA THR A 270 1.55 21.67 2.17
C THR A 270 0.13 21.63 2.75
N ALA A 271 -0.41 20.44 2.92
CA ALA A 271 -1.70 20.21 3.54
C ALA A 271 -1.54 19.38 4.82
N ILE A 272 -2.19 19.79 5.89
CA ILE A 272 -2.21 19.10 7.19
C ILE A 272 -3.67 18.96 7.60
N VAL A 273 -4.15 17.72 7.70
CA VAL A 273 -5.50 17.42 8.19
C VAL A 273 -5.38 16.54 9.42
N TYR A 274 -6.18 16.82 10.45
CA TYR A 274 -6.17 16.08 11.71
C TYR A 274 -7.57 15.92 12.31
N ALA A 275 -7.72 14.90 13.15
CA ALA A 275 -8.93 14.55 13.86
C ALA A 275 -8.61 13.93 15.21
N ILE A 276 -9.57 13.89 16.12
CA ILE A 276 -9.52 12.99 17.29
C ILE A 276 -10.14 11.66 16.87
N LEU A 277 -9.35 10.60 16.91
CA LEU A 277 -9.82 9.24 16.69
C LEU A 277 -10.28 8.63 18.02
N GLN A 278 -11.46 8.02 17.98
CA GLN A 278 -12.03 7.28 19.11
C GLN A 278 -11.97 5.77 18.85
N ASN A 279 -11.40 5.05 19.81
CA ASN A 279 -11.39 3.59 19.83
C ASN A 279 -11.81 3.13 21.24
N GLY A 280 -13.10 2.90 21.45
CA GLY A 280 -13.66 2.68 22.77
C GLY A 280 -13.41 3.88 23.69
N ASN A 281 -12.73 3.66 24.83
CA ASN A 281 -12.38 4.71 25.79
C ASN A 281 -11.03 5.40 25.50
N ARG A 282 -10.36 5.05 24.42
CA ARG A 282 -9.09 5.66 24.04
C ARG A 282 -9.32 6.70 22.97
N GLU A 283 -8.67 7.84 23.14
CA GLU A 283 -8.66 8.92 22.16
C GLU A 283 -7.22 9.28 21.81
N VAL A 284 -7.00 9.53 20.54
CA VAL A 284 -5.71 9.98 20.00
C VAL A 284 -5.94 11.07 18.96
N LEU A 285 -5.17 12.15 19.00
CA LEU A 285 -5.14 13.10 17.91
C LEU A 285 -4.30 12.48 16.79
N SER A 286 -4.94 12.16 15.68
CA SER A 286 -4.27 11.59 14.50
C SER A 286 -4.35 12.58 13.35
N GLY A 287 -3.28 12.69 12.58
CA GLY A 287 -3.24 13.60 11.44
C GLY A 287 -2.40 13.08 10.29
N SER A 288 -2.54 13.77 9.17
CA SER A 288 -1.84 13.50 7.94
C SER A 288 -1.18 14.77 7.41
N PHE A 289 0.10 14.65 7.06
CA PHE A 289 0.91 15.71 6.51
C PHE A 289 1.30 15.35 5.06
N ARG A 290 1.02 16.24 4.14
CA ARG A 290 1.33 16.12 2.71
C ARG A 290 2.06 17.37 2.24
N THR A 291 3.18 17.21 1.53
CA THR A 291 3.88 18.38 0.98
C THR A 291 4.46 18.13 -0.40
N ARG A 292 4.44 19.16 -1.25
CA ARG A 292 5.15 19.21 -2.53
C ARG A 292 6.47 20.00 -2.42
N LYS A 293 6.72 20.64 -1.27
CA LYS A 293 7.92 21.45 -1.06
C LYS A 293 9.14 20.54 -0.86
N LEU A 294 10.10 20.61 -1.78
CA LEU A 294 11.27 19.72 -1.79
C LEU A 294 12.19 19.92 -0.58
N THR A 295 12.29 21.14 -0.08
CA THR A 295 13.15 21.52 1.04
C THR A 295 12.53 21.28 2.42
N LEU A 296 11.30 20.78 2.50
CA LEU A 296 10.58 20.56 3.74
C LEU A 296 10.65 19.08 4.12
N ASP A 297 11.22 18.79 5.28
CA ASP A 297 11.15 17.47 5.91
C ASP A 297 9.91 17.41 6.82
N PRO A 298 8.91 16.57 6.50
CA PRO A 298 7.70 16.44 7.30
C PRO A 298 7.95 15.92 8.72
N ASP A 299 8.89 14.99 8.90
CA ASP A 299 9.20 14.40 10.20
C ASP A 299 9.82 15.44 11.14
N GLU A 300 10.84 16.15 10.67
CA GLU A 300 11.47 17.22 11.43
C GLU A 300 10.47 18.34 11.73
N PHE A 301 9.68 18.77 10.74
CA PHE A 301 8.66 19.79 10.92
C PHE A 301 7.66 19.46 12.03
N LEU A 302 7.12 18.24 12.02
CA LEU A 302 6.14 17.77 13.00
C LEU A 302 6.75 17.65 14.40
N ARG A 303 7.96 17.09 14.53
CA ARG A 303 8.67 16.95 15.82
C ARG A 303 9.04 18.28 16.43
N GLU A 304 9.37 19.27 15.63
CA GLU A 304 9.64 20.63 16.11
C GLU A 304 8.37 21.39 16.49
N ALA A 305 7.26 21.17 15.75
CA ALA A 305 5.99 21.82 16.06
C ALA A 305 5.35 21.28 17.35
N PHE A 306 5.42 19.97 17.58
CA PHE A 306 4.70 19.33 18.69
C PHE A 306 5.59 18.87 19.86
N GLY A 307 6.90 18.72 19.65
CA GLY A 307 7.86 18.18 20.64
C GLY A 307 8.27 16.74 20.30
N ARG A 308 9.59 16.47 20.36
CA ARG A 308 10.16 15.18 19.91
C ARG A 308 9.71 13.95 20.72
N GLY A 309 9.26 14.12 21.96
CA GLY A 309 8.79 13.04 22.83
C GLY A 309 7.25 12.90 22.90
N GLU A 310 6.51 13.82 22.30
CA GLU A 310 5.06 13.91 22.42
C GLU A 310 4.29 13.46 21.17
N ILE A 311 5.00 13.21 20.07
CA ILE A 311 4.42 12.86 18.78
C ILE A 311 5.07 11.61 18.22
N GLU A 312 4.25 10.69 17.74
CA GLU A 312 4.64 9.59 16.90
C GLU A 312 4.45 9.98 15.45
N VAL A 313 5.52 9.90 14.64
CA VAL A 313 5.47 10.18 13.20
C VAL A 313 5.79 8.89 12.46
N TYR A 314 4.97 8.55 11.49
CA TYR A 314 5.10 7.32 10.71
C TYR A 314 4.93 7.57 9.21
N TYR A 315 5.48 6.65 8.42
CA TYR A 315 5.36 6.70 6.96
C TYR A 315 3.95 6.32 6.51
N GLU A 316 3.40 7.13 5.60
CA GLU A 316 2.15 6.85 4.90
C GLU A 316 2.41 6.73 3.40
N GLY A 317 2.76 5.54 2.93
CA GLY A 317 3.09 5.33 1.51
C GLY A 317 4.57 5.54 1.21
N LYS A 318 4.92 5.65 -0.06
CA LYS A 318 6.29 5.55 -0.58
C LYS A 318 7.07 6.86 -0.62
N SER A 319 6.38 7.98 -0.52
CA SER A 319 7.01 9.30 -0.65
C SER A 319 7.55 9.78 0.68
N GLN A 320 8.79 10.26 0.69
CA GLN A 320 9.37 10.96 1.84
C GLN A 320 8.59 12.24 2.21
N LYS A 321 7.67 12.70 1.36
CA LYS A 321 6.86 13.91 1.53
C LYS A 321 5.50 13.65 2.20
N VAL A 322 5.27 12.43 2.63
CA VAL A 322 4.00 11.96 3.21
C VAL A 322 4.26 11.36 4.56
N ARG A 323 3.59 11.88 5.59
CA ARG A 323 3.65 11.36 6.96
C ARG A 323 2.29 11.33 7.61
N GLY A 324 2.05 10.26 8.38
CA GLY A 324 1.05 10.26 9.42
C GLY A 324 1.66 10.68 10.75
N PHE A 325 0.84 11.20 11.64
CA PHE A 325 1.27 11.50 13.00
C PHE A 325 0.16 11.23 14.00
N GLU A 326 0.58 10.89 15.22
CA GLU A 326 -0.32 10.70 16.36
C GLU A 326 0.23 11.41 17.60
N ILE A 327 -0.69 12.03 18.34
CA ILE A 327 -0.41 12.69 19.62
C ILE A 327 -1.35 12.08 20.64
N PRO A 328 -0.84 11.40 21.68
CA PRO A 328 -1.68 10.85 22.73
C PRO A 328 -2.44 11.96 23.49
N ILE A 329 -3.71 11.71 23.75
CA ILE A 329 -4.57 12.60 24.54
C ILE A 329 -4.77 11.94 25.92
N PHE A 330 -4.00 12.36 26.91
CA PHE A 330 -4.05 11.74 28.25
C PHE A 330 -4.97 12.49 29.23
N PHE A 331 -4.86 13.80 29.26
CA PHE A 331 -5.46 14.61 30.34
C PHE A 331 -6.97 14.82 30.17
N LEU A 332 -7.42 15.00 28.94
CA LEU A 332 -8.85 15.21 28.63
C LEU A 332 -9.49 13.98 27.99
N ALA A 333 -8.79 12.82 27.96
CA ALA A 333 -9.34 11.60 27.40
C ALA A 333 -10.53 11.11 28.24
N GLY A 334 -11.55 10.65 27.56
CA GLY A 334 -12.76 10.12 28.17
C GLY A 334 -14.02 10.53 27.43
N THR A 335 -15.05 9.69 27.56
CA THR A 335 -16.35 9.94 26.96
C THR A 335 -17.14 10.95 27.80
N GLY A 336 -17.28 12.16 27.27
CA GLY A 336 -18.23 13.14 27.75
C GLY A 336 -19.50 13.17 26.90
N GLY A 337 -20.50 13.92 27.32
CA GLY A 337 -21.63 14.25 26.45
C GLY A 337 -21.18 15.07 25.22
N GLU A 338 -22.07 15.26 24.24
CA GLU A 338 -21.80 15.96 22.99
C GLU A 338 -21.23 17.37 23.21
N GLU A 339 -21.75 18.10 24.20
CA GLU A 339 -21.27 19.44 24.56
C GLU A 339 -19.81 19.41 25.06
N TYR A 340 -19.46 18.45 25.93
CA TYR A 340 -18.09 18.26 26.40
C TYR A 340 -17.12 17.95 25.27
N ASN A 341 -17.49 17.04 24.38
CA ASN A 341 -16.68 16.69 23.25
C ASN A 341 -16.47 17.88 22.30
N THR A 342 -17.51 18.73 22.12
CA THR A 342 -17.42 19.94 21.31
C THR A 342 -16.42 20.94 21.91
N LEU A 343 -16.48 21.16 23.21
CA LEU A 343 -15.54 22.07 23.90
C LEU A 343 -14.12 21.53 23.88
N LYS A 344 -13.95 20.25 24.17
CA LYS A 344 -12.67 19.56 24.11
C LYS A 344 -12.04 19.67 22.71
N TRP A 345 -12.82 19.41 21.66
CA TRP A 345 -12.38 19.57 20.28
C TRP A 345 -11.89 20.99 19.99
N ARG A 346 -12.64 22.01 20.37
CA ARG A 346 -12.25 23.42 20.16
C ARG A 346 -10.89 23.74 20.79
N VAL A 347 -10.64 23.26 22.01
CA VAL A 347 -9.36 23.47 22.70
C VAL A 347 -8.21 22.80 21.93
N TYR A 348 -8.37 21.54 21.52
CA TYR A 348 -7.34 20.84 20.75
C TYR A 348 -7.12 21.45 19.37
N ASP A 349 -8.20 21.79 18.65
CA ASP A 349 -8.10 22.41 17.33
C ASP A 349 -7.32 23.73 17.38
N MET A 350 -7.64 24.56 18.36
CA MET A 350 -6.93 25.83 18.59
C MET A 350 -5.46 25.61 18.93
N GLN A 351 -5.15 24.69 19.84
CA GLN A 351 -3.76 24.39 20.21
C GLN A 351 -2.94 23.83 19.06
N VAL A 352 -3.51 22.91 18.28
CA VAL A 352 -2.84 22.32 17.11
C VAL A 352 -2.56 23.40 16.07
N LYS A 353 -3.56 24.23 15.74
CA LYS A 353 -3.39 25.34 14.79
C LYS A 353 -2.32 26.31 15.27
N GLN A 354 -2.34 26.70 16.53
CA GLN A 354 -1.36 27.63 17.10
C GLN A 354 0.06 27.08 17.01
N LYS A 355 0.29 25.82 17.39
CA LYS A 355 1.60 25.16 17.27
C LYS A 355 2.09 25.13 15.81
N LEU A 356 1.21 24.78 14.87
CA LEU A 356 1.54 24.75 13.46
C LEU A 356 1.81 26.16 12.90
N PHE A 357 1.01 27.16 13.25
CA PHE A 357 1.21 28.55 12.82
C PHE A 357 2.52 29.13 13.38
N ASN A 358 2.82 28.88 14.63
CA ASN A 358 4.11 29.30 15.20
C ASN A 358 5.29 28.69 14.43
N LYS A 359 5.19 27.40 14.06
CA LYS A 359 6.24 26.73 13.29
C LYS A 359 6.43 27.30 11.91
N ILE A 360 5.38 27.74 11.23
CA ILE A 360 5.47 28.38 9.91
C ILE A 360 5.78 29.89 9.96
N GLY A 361 5.98 30.43 11.18
CA GLY A 361 6.34 31.86 11.35
C GLY A 361 5.19 32.84 11.20
N VAL A 362 3.94 32.37 11.37
CA VAL A 362 2.76 33.24 11.40
C VAL A 362 2.51 33.64 12.86
N SER A 363 2.95 34.82 13.26
CA SER A 363 2.51 35.43 14.53
C SER A 363 1.03 35.81 14.40
N GLU A 364 0.23 35.54 15.43
CA GLU A 364 -1.10 36.16 15.53
C GLU A 364 -0.92 37.67 15.53
N GLU A 365 -1.41 38.34 14.48
CA GLU A 365 -1.72 39.74 14.61
C GLU A 365 -2.79 39.81 15.71
N ARG A 366 -2.43 40.40 16.84
CA ARG A 366 -3.44 40.81 17.83
C ARG A 366 -4.38 41.74 17.08
N GLU A 367 -5.60 41.29 16.86
CA GLU A 367 -6.69 42.20 16.55
C GLU A 367 -6.74 43.19 17.71
N GLU A 368 -6.15 44.36 17.47
CA GLU A 368 -6.39 45.51 18.35
C GLU A 368 -7.86 45.90 18.21
N THR A 369 -8.61 45.60 19.26
CA THR A 369 -9.98 46.02 19.48
C THR A 369 -10.12 47.56 19.49
#